data_0c472ccb97cb0fb83e0babca9488d292
#
_entry.id   0c472ccb97cb0fb83e0babca9488d292
#
_cell.length_a   1.000
_cell.length_b   1.000
_cell.length_c   1.000
_cell.angle_alpha   90.00
_cell.angle_beta   90.00
_cell.angle_gamma   90.00
#
_symmetry.space_group_name_H-M   'P 1'
#
loop_
_entity.id
_entity.type
_entity.pdbx_description
1 polymer ?
#
loop_
_entity_poly.entity_id
_entity_poly.type
_entity_poly.pdbx_seq_one_letter_code
_entity_poly.pdbx_strand_id
1 'polypeptide(L)'
;MTLKMIYKSILTLLMFLFAVNLKSQSKVDVEFNPNIATYSIVEYLVAKEQGRLFYIDGKTDISYLPLANLANKEMAKYDNSQIIKDMQDYLKIAGQQQDLSYQVLLKHHIFPAKGYAYPIEENDNEKKEAVEKFAEQLREFYIGRNLGKFFKDQSHFLEGAKNEVRKNIPAGYMTKMEKYYGQKFLAYKFYINPFDVLPYSEVFWHGNGPMFKSEKGQVANMISSAYVPLEKKNNSKDYKEFGFNHSETTNFLITHEFGHSFVNQHLGQYETRINQSNNLMSEAFINKMDAQGYSYWPSCVGEHIVRTGEIRIALANGNPQLAEKLRNQHIKENSFVLIPDFEKKMEEYENNRAKYKSFKDFVPELLTVLDETSVEKVREKLNLPNEKYEVTLTITVPENSGDVYITGNQTSIGSWNPQKIKLDKTNETTRQVTFKTYPDLRFKFTKGSWQTEGIIDGIEEGKDVSLSLNKNTTLNYTIKNWKQ
;
A
#
# COMPACT_ATOMS: atom_id res chain seq x y z
N MET A 1 30.92 37.65 -49.20
CA MET A 1 30.46 36.99 -47.96
C MET A 1 31.44 35.88 -47.66
N THR A 2 32.35 36.12 -46.71
CA THR A 2 33.58 35.32 -46.52
C THR A 2 33.27 33.97 -45.76
N LEU A 3 34.00 32.93 -46.12
CA LEU A 3 33.95 31.59 -45.58
C LEU A 3 33.87 31.57 -44.02
N LYS A 4 34.48 32.55 -43.35
CA LYS A 4 34.42 32.76 -41.90
C LYS A 4 33.01 33.10 -41.33
N MET A 5 32.16 33.77 -42.14
CA MET A 5 30.78 34.08 -41.71
C MET A 5 29.89 32.84 -41.80
N ILE A 6 30.11 31.98 -42.80
CA ILE A 6 29.35 30.73 -42.96
C ILE A 6 29.68 29.74 -41.81
N TYR A 7 30.98 29.63 -41.44
CA TYR A 7 31.40 28.79 -40.30
C TYR A 7 30.85 29.27 -38.96
N LYS A 8 30.81 30.60 -38.72
CA LYS A 8 30.18 31.14 -37.51
C LYS A 8 28.67 30.86 -37.44
N SER A 9 27.97 31.01 -38.57
CA SER A 9 26.52 30.75 -38.63
C SER A 9 26.19 29.25 -38.47
N ILE A 10 27.01 28.36 -39.02
CA ILE A 10 26.84 26.89 -38.85
C ILE A 10 27.15 26.47 -37.40
N LEU A 11 28.19 27.05 -36.78
CA LEU A 11 28.51 26.75 -35.37
C LEU A 11 27.43 27.26 -34.41
N THR A 12 26.86 28.43 -34.69
CA THR A 12 25.76 29.00 -33.90
C THR A 12 24.45 28.18 -34.08
N LEU A 13 24.19 27.69 -35.31
CA LEU A 13 23.04 26.82 -35.58
C LEU A 13 23.21 25.43 -34.93
N LEU A 14 24.41 24.87 -34.93
CA LEU A 14 24.73 23.63 -34.21
C LEU A 14 24.63 23.81 -32.71
N MET A 15 25.08 24.92 -32.11
CA MET A 15 24.90 25.22 -30.71
C MET A 15 23.40 25.43 -30.35
N PHE A 16 22.60 26.04 -31.22
CA PHE A 16 21.17 26.17 -31.06
C PHE A 16 20.44 24.82 -31.17
N LEU A 17 20.84 23.93 -32.08
CA LEU A 17 20.33 22.59 -32.22
C LEU A 17 20.72 21.69 -31.04
N PHE A 18 21.89 21.88 -30.43
CA PHE A 18 22.26 21.21 -29.16
C PHE A 18 21.53 21.80 -27.96
N ALA A 19 21.26 23.10 -27.91
CA ALA A 19 20.51 23.74 -26.83
C ALA A 19 19.02 23.39 -26.85
N VAL A 20 18.42 23.10 -28.01
CA VAL A 20 17.00 22.74 -28.15
C VAL A 20 16.75 21.27 -27.77
N ASN A 21 17.79 20.43 -27.69
CA ASN A 21 17.68 19.02 -27.26
C ASN A 21 17.99 18.75 -25.79
N LEU A 22 18.32 19.77 -24.99
CA LEU A 22 18.26 19.70 -23.54
C LEU A 22 16.80 19.80 -23.08
N LYS A 23 15.93 18.82 -23.45
CA LYS A 23 14.76 18.55 -22.67
C LYS A 23 15.26 18.32 -21.25
N SER A 24 14.98 19.24 -20.36
CA SER A 24 15.28 19.09 -18.94
C SER A 24 14.83 17.71 -18.50
N GLN A 25 15.79 16.85 -18.17
CA GLN A 25 15.47 15.53 -17.63
C GLN A 25 14.66 15.73 -16.34
N SER A 26 13.55 15.03 -16.21
CA SER A 26 12.76 15.08 -14.99
C SER A 26 13.60 14.56 -13.83
N LYS A 27 13.74 15.42 -12.81
CA LYS A 27 14.58 15.18 -11.64
C LYS A 27 13.70 14.87 -10.44
N VAL A 28 14.19 14.02 -9.55
CA VAL A 28 13.58 13.78 -8.23
C VAL A 28 14.16 14.79 -7.25
N ASP A 29 13.30 15.58 -6.63
CA ASP A 29 13.68 16.46 -5.54
C ASP A 29 13.63 15.67 -4.23
N VAL A 30 14.78 15.55 -3.57
CA VAL A 30 14.91 14.82 -2.29
C VAL A 30 14.82 15.79 -1.14
N GLU A 31 13.78 15.66 -0.34
CA GLU A 31 13.39 16.60 0.71
C GLU A 31 13.18 15.89 2.06
N PHE A 32 13.12 16.67 3.14
CA PHE A 32 12.65 16.27 4.45
C PHE A 32 11.39 17.08 4.77
N ASN A 33 10.34 16.40 5.26
CA ASN A 33 9.10 17.07 5.63
C ASN A 33 8.85 16.94 7.15
N PRO A 34 8.92 18.05 7.92
CA PRO A 34 8.70 18.03 9.37
C PRO A 34 7.30 17.56 9.79
N ASN A 35 6.27 17.79 8.96
CA ASN A 35 4.91 17.35 9.26
C ASN A 35 4.83 15.82 9.28
N ILE A 36 5.39 15.18 8.25
CA ILE A 36 5.50 13.72 8.15
C ILE A 36 6.31 13.15 9.31
N ALA A 37 7.47 13.74 9.61
CA ALA A 37 8.31 13.30 10.72
C ALA A 37 7.59 13.42 12.08
N THR A 38 6.80 14.48 12.28
CA THR A 38 5.99 14.67 13.48
C THR A 38 4.92 13.59 13.60
N TYR A 39 4.25 13.25 12.50
CA TYR A 39 3.27 12.16 12.45
C TYR A 39 3.91 10.82 12.86
N SER A 40 5.05 10.46 12.27
CA SER A 40 5.75 9.19 12.59
C SER A 40 6.22 9.13 14.04
N ILE A 41 6.65 10.26 14.63
CA ILE A 41 6.97 10.32 16.06
C ILE A 41 5.72 10.00 16.90
N VAL A 42 4.56 10.55 16.57
CA VAL A 42 3.31 10.29 17.30
C VAL A 42 2.82 8.86 17.07
N GLU A 43 2.91 8.35 15.83
CA GLU A 43 2.58 6.96 15.49
C GLU A 43 3.38 5.96 16.33
N TYR A 44 4.68 6.20 16.49
CA TYR A 44 5.52 5.41 17.37
C TYR A 44 5.08 5.47 18.84
N LEU A 45 4.71 6.66 19.36
CA LEU A 45 4.23 6.80 20.73
C LEU A 45 2.94 5.99 20.97
N VAL A 46 2.01 6.02 20.02
CA VAL A 46 0.77 5.22 20.06
C VAL A 46 1.07 3.73 20.02
N ALA A 47 1.93 3.28 19.11
CA ALA A 47 2.32 1.88 19.00
C ALA A 47 2.98 1.37 20.27
N LYS A 48 3.83 2.20 20.88
CA LYS A 48 4.50 1.89 22.15
C LYS A 48 3.52 1.73 23.30
N GLU A 49 2.56 2.65 23.45
CA GLU A 49 1.54 2.57 24.53
C GLU A 49 0.65 1.35 24.37
N GLN A 50 0.29 1.00 23.13
CA GLN A 50 -0.54 -0.17 22.83
C GLN A 50 0.22 -1.51 22.88
N GLY A 51 1.50 -1.51 23.21
CA GLY A 51 2.32 -2.73 23.17
C GLY A 51 2.49 -3.33 21.78
N ARG A 52 2.22 -2.55 20.71
CA ARG A 52 2.33 -2.94 19.31
C ARG A 52 3.63 -2.48 18.69
N LEU A 53 4.71 -2.45 19.47
CA LEU A 53 6.03 -2.16 18.92
C LEU A 53 6.45 -3.29 18.01
N PHE A 54 6.86 -2.93 16.85
CA PHE A 54 7.30 -3.84 15.81
C PHE A 54 8.74 -4.26 16.09
N TYR A 55 9.01 -5.54 15.90
CA TYR A 55 10.26 -6.14 16.35
C TYR A 55 11.07 -6.64 15.16
N ILE A 56 12.37 -6.37 15.17
CA ILE A 56 13.33 -7.23 14.49
C ILE A 56 13.75 -8.31 15.49
N ASP A 57 13.62 -9.56 15.13
CA ASP A 57 14.00 -10.71 15.96
C ASP A 57 13.39 -10.70 17.39
N GLY A 58 12.14 -10.22 17.50
CA GLY A 58 11.46 -10.14 18.81
C GLY A 58 12.00 -9.06 19.76
N LYS A 59 12.82 -8.11 19.29
CA LYS A 59 13.41 -7.06 20.12
C LYS A 59 12.75 -5.71 19.86
N THR A 60 12.45 -4.97 20.95
CA THR A 60 11.95 -3.58 20.90
C THR A 60 13.05 -2.54 20.72
N ASP A 61 14.28 -2.95 20.44
CA ASP A 61 15.41 -2.03 20.31
C ASP A 61 15.39 -1.33 18.95
N ILE A 62 15.18 -0.01 18.96
CA ILE A 62 15.25 0.85 17.76
C ILE A 62 16.58 1.60 17.66
N SER A 63 17.62 1.14 18.36
CA SER A 63 18.93 1.83 18.38
C SER A 63 19.61 1.89 17.00
N TYR A 64 19.24 0.97 16.10
CA TYR A 64 19.67 0.94 14.69
C TYR A 64 18.99 2.01 13.80
N LEU A 65 17.98 2.72 14.33
CA LEU A 65 17.33 3.90 13.74
C LEU A 65 17.64 5.15 14.56
N PRO A 66 18.78 5.80 14.32
CA PRO A 66 19.30 6.82 15.23
C PRO A 66 18.36 7.96 15.54
N LEU A 67 17.69 8.51 14.52
CA LEU A 67 16.81 9.67 14.72
C LEU A 67 15.47 9.28 15.37
N ALA A 68 14.90 8.12 15.05
CA ALA A 68 13.73 7.61 15.75
C ALA A 68 14.02 7.32 17.22
N ASN A 69 15.17 6.69 17.52
CA ASN A 69 15.62 6.46 18.88
C ASN A 69 15.87 7.77 19.65
N LEU A 70 16.45 8.77 19.00
CA LEU A 70 16.68 10.09 19.60
C LEU A 70 15.35 10.80 19.87
N ALA A 71 14.40 10.76 18.93
CA ALA A 71 13.07 11.32 19.12
C ALA A 71 12.31 10.64 20.28
N ASN A 72 12.39 9.30 20.38
CA ASN A 72 11.79 8.57 21.50
C ASN A 72 12.35 9.03 22.86
N LYS A 73 13.66 9.23 22.95
CA LYS A 73 14.30 9.76 24.19
C LYS A 73 13.88 11.19 24.48
N GLU A 74 13.73 12.02 23.45
CA GLU A 74 13.28 13.41 23.62
C GLU A 74 11.83 13.44 24.11
N MET A 75 10.94 12.66 23.47
CA MET A 75 9.52 12.60 23.84
C MET A 75 9.30 12.01 25.25
N ALA A 76 10.17 11.14 25.71
CA ALA A 76 10.09 10.59 27.09
C ALA A 76 10.20 11.65 28.21
N LYS A 77 10.63 12.88 27.88
CA LYS A 77 10.69 13.99 28.83
C LYS A 77 9.34 14.66 29.07
N TYR A 78 8.31 14.32 28.33
CA TYR A 78 7.02 14.99 28.29
C TYR A 78 5.87 14.01 28.56
N ASP A 79 4.75 14.55 29.06
CA ASP A 79 3.48 13.85 29.01
C ASP A 79 2.93 13.93 27.57
N ASN A 80 2.75 12.80 26.93
CA ASN A 80 2.26 12.66 25.57
C ASN A 80 0.85 12.07 25.50
N SER A 81 0.17 11.87 26.64
CA SER A 81 -1.14 11.21 26.73
C SER A 81 -2.19 11.85 25.84
N GLN A 82 -2.21 13.19 25.74
CA GLN A 82 -3.19 13.90 24.93
C GLN A 82 -3.01 13.63 23.43
N ILE A 83 -1.80 13.74 22.88
CA ILE A 83 -1.59 13.52 21.43
C ILE A 83 -1.78 12.04 21.06
N ILE A 84 -1.47 11.13 21.96
CA ILE A 84 -1.74 9.70 21.76
C ILE A 84 -3.24 9.47 21.66
N LYS A 85 -4.03 10.06 22.57
CA LYS A 85 -5.50 10.01 22.51
C LYS A 85 -6.04 10.64 21.24
N ASP A 86 -5.55 11.81 20.86
CA ASP A 86 -5.96 12.51 19.65
C ASP A 86 -5.76 11.65 18.39
N MET A 87 -4.61 10.98 18.29
CA MET A 87 -4.35 10.06 17.17
C MET A 87 -5.25 8.83 17.21
N GLN A 88 -5.49 8.24 18.39
CA GLN A 88 -6.42 7.11 18.52
C GLN A 88 -7.85 7.51 18.13
N ASP A 89 -8.31 8.68 18.50
CA ASP A 89 -9.64 9.18 18.13
C ASP A 89 -9.72 9.48 16.62
N TYR A 90 -8.68 10.05 16.03
CA TYR A 90 -8.55 10.22 14.59
C TYR A 90 -8.63 8.89 13.83
N LEU A 91 -7.87 7.87 14.26
CA LEU A 91 -7.84 6.57 13.61
C LEU A 91 -9.15 5.79 13.68
N LYS A 92 -10.02 6.06 14.68
CA LYS A 92 -11.39 5.49 14.75
C LYS A 92 -12.27 5.95 13.58
N ILE A 93 -12.08 7.19 13.12
CA ILE A 93 -12.87 7.79 12.03
C ILE A 93 -12.21 7.53 10.67
N ALA A 94 -10.93 7.85 10.56
CA ALA A 94 -10.19 7.74 9.31
C ALA A 94 -9.81 6.29 8.94
N GLY A 95 -9.85 5.36 9.92
CA GLY A 95 -9.27 4.04 9.78
C GLY A 95 -7.75 4.08 9.73
N GLN A 96 -7.12 2.95 9.51
CA GLN A 96 -5.65 2.86 9.35
C GLN A 96 -5.21 3.25 7.92
N GLN A 97 -5.73 4.37 7.41
CA GLN A 97 -5.42 4.88 6.08
C GLN A 97 -4.22 5.85 6.16
N GLN A 98 -3.03 5.31 6.22
CA GLN A 98 -1.79 6.08 6.26
C GLN A 98 -1.65 7.02 5.05
N ASP A 99 -2.11 6.59 3.88
CA ASP A 99 -2.12 7.39 2.65
C ASP A 99 -2.89 8.69 2.79
N LEU A 100 -4.06 8.69 3.42
CA LEU A 100 -4.84 9.90 3.66
C LEU A 100 -4.09 10.87 4.57
N SER A 101 -3.51 10.36 5.66
CA SER A 101 -2.72 11.16 6.59
C SER A 101 -1.54 11.83 5.88
N TYR A 102 -0.78 11.08 5.09
CA TYR A 102 0.37 11.60 4.36
C TYR A 102 -0.03 12.60 3.28
N GLN A 103 -1.09 12.35 2.52
CA GLN A 103 -1.60 13.31 1.54
C GLN A 103 -1.95 14.64 2.19
N VAL A 104 -2.67 14.63 3.30
CA VAL A 104 -3.10 15.85 4.00
C VAL A 104 -1.90 16.59 4.57
N LEU A 105 -0.96 15.90 5.20
CA LEU A 105 0.24 16.50 5.78
C LEU A 105 1.19 17.08 4.72
N LEU A 106 1.26 16.49 3.54
CA LEU A 106 2.01 17.05 2.41
C LEU A 106 1.33 18.26 1.77
N LYS A 107 0.00 18.34 1.83
CA LYS A 107 -0.78 19.49 1.38
C LYS A 107 -0.78 20.65 2.39
N HIS A 108 -0.56 20.35 3.67
CA HIS A 108 -0.46 21.36 4.72
C HIS A 108 0.80 22.20 4.56
N HIS A 109 0.76 23.48 4.95
CA HIS A 109 1.98 24.27 5.10
C HIS A 109 2.94 23.60 6.09
N ILE A 110 4.24 23.77 5.86
CA ILE A 110 5.26 23.24 6.79
C ILE A 110 5.06 23.87 8.17
N PHE A 111 4.98 23.04 9.21
CA PHE A 111 4.84 23.49 10.60
C PHE A 111 6.00 24.44 10.97
N PRO A 112 5.73 25.52 11.73
CA PRO A 112 4.52 25.81 12.48
C PRO A 112 3.43 26.60 11.72
N ALA A 113 3.57 26.85 10.41
CA ALA A 113 2.57 27.58 9.64
C ALA A 113 1.21 26.85 9.65
N LYS A 114 0.11 27.62 9.62
CA LYS A 114 -1.26 27.09 9.58
C LYS A 114 -1.78 26.93 8.17
N GLY A 115 -2.74 26.02 8.01
CA GLY A 115 -3.52 25.88 6.79
C GLY A 115 -2.80 25.08 5.70
N TYR A 116 -3.36 25.11 4.51
CA TYR A 116 -2.99 24.21 3.42
C TYR A 116 -2.49 24.97 2.21
N ALA A 117 -1.39 24.46 1.61
CA ALA A 117 -0.85 24.92 0.33
C ALA A 117 -1.67 24.38 -0.85
N TYR A 118 -2.36 23.24 -0.66
CA TYR A 118 -3.20 22.58 -1.65
C TYR A 118 -4.51 22.10 -1.03
N PRO A 119 -5.64 22.10 -1.78
CA PRO A 119 -6.93 21.66 -1.25
C PRO A 119 -6.90 20.17 -0.88
N ILE A 120 -7.66 19.80 0.14
CA ILE A 120 -7.91 18.40 0.52
C ILE A 120 -9.03 17.87 -0.36
N GLU A 121 -8.73 16.77 -1.06
CA GLU A 121 -9.65 16.07 -1.95
C GLU A 121 -10.17 14.80 -1.25
N GLU A 122 -10.96 14.96 -0.18
CA GLU A 122 -11.68 13.88 0.49
C GLU A 122 -13.18 14.15 0.36
N ASN A 123 -13.92 13.15 -0.10
CA ASN A 123 -15.36 13.25 -0.34
C ASN A 123 -16.20 12.92 0.90
N ASP A 124 -15.64 12.17 1.85
CA ASP A 124 -16.26 11.91 3.14
C ASP A 124 -15.98 13.08 4.08
N ASN A 125 -17.02 13.85 4.38
CA ASN A 125 -16.89 15.05 5.21
C ASN A 125 -16.40 14.73 6.63
N GLU A 126 -16.84 13.63 7.24
CA GLU A 126 -16.43 13.23 8.58
C GLU A 126 -14.93 12.91 8.63
N LYS A 127 -14.45 12.16 7.65
CA LYS A 127 -13.01 11.87 7.53
C LYS A 127 -12.20 13.12 7.25
N LYS A 128 -12.70 14.01 6.40
CA LYS A 128 -12.05 15.28 6.10
C LYS A 128 -11.90 16.14 7.35
N GLU A 129 -12.98 16.35 8.11
CA GLU A 129 -12.94 17.09 9.37
C GLU A 129 -12.01 16.46 10.40
N ALA A 130 -12.03 15.13 10.51
CA ALA A 130 -11.17 14.39 11.43
C ALA A 130 -9.67 14.58 11.11
N VAL A 131 -9.29 14.49 9.83
CA VAL A 131 -7.89 14.62 9.42
C VAL A 131 -7.41 16.07 9.49
N GLU A 132 -8.26 17.07 9.18
CA GLU A 132 -7.95 18.49 9.34
C GLU A 132 -7.73 18.85 10.81
N LYS A 133 -8.61 18.36 11.70
CA LYS A 133 -8.47 18.52 13.14
C LYS A 133 -7.17 17.89 13.65
N PHE A 134 -6.89 16.67 13.23
CA PHE A 134 -5.69 15.97 13.66
C PHE A 134 -4.40 16.63 13.14
N ALA A 135 -4.39 17.16 11.92
CA ALA A 135 -3.25 17.93 11.40
C ALA A 135 -2.97 19.18 12.25
N GLU A 136 -4.01 19.89 12.73
CA GLU A 136 -3.82 21.01 13.65
C GLU A 136 -3.31 20.57 15.03
N GLN A 137 -3.79 19.44 15.57
CA GLN A 137 -3.28 18.85 16.82
C GLN A 137 -1.80 18.46 16.70
N LEU A 138 -1.39 17.88 15.57
CA LEU A 138 0.01 17.61 15.26
C LEU A 138 0.86 18.90 15.20
N ARG A 139 0.32 19.95 14.60
CA ARG A 139 1.00 21.24 14.54
C ARG A 139 1.20 21.83 15.94
N GLU A 140 0.19 21.77 16.80
CA GLU A 140 0.30 22.22 18.19
C GLU A 140 1.30 21.37 18.99
N PHE A 141 1.29 20.05 18.78
CA PHE A 141 2.29 19.17 19.36
C PHE A 141 3.70 19.53 18.89
N TYR A 142 3.89 19.76 17.59
CA TYR A 142 5.17 20.21 17.02
C TYR A 142 5.70 21.47 17.70
N ILE A 143 4.83 22.46 17.93
CA ILE A 143 5.17 23.72 18.61
C ILE A 143 5.47 23.44 20.09
N GLY A 144 4.57 22.77 20.79
CA GLY A 144 4.66 22.51 22.23
C GLY A 144 5.89 21.65 22.64
N ARG A 145 6.37 20.80 21.74
CA ARG A 145 7.58 19.97 21.95
C ARG A 145 8.82 20.58 21.32
N ASN A 146 8.73 21.79 20.76
CA ASN A 146 9.84 22.48 20.09
C ASN A 146 10.54 21.61 19.02
N LEU A 147 9.74 20.82 18.25
CA LEU A 147 10.27 19.90 17.27
C LEU A 147 11.02 20.62 16.15
N GLY A 148 10.70 21.87 15.85
CA GLY A 148 11.44 22.69 14.88
C GLY A 148 12.93 22.82 15.26
N LYS A 149 13.21 23.12 16.55
CA LYS A 149 14.59 23.14 17.03
C LYS A 149 15.20 21.75 17.04
N PHE A 150 14.46 20.74 17.48
CA PHE A 150 14.92 19.35 17.49
C PHE A 150 15.37 18.90 16.09
N PHE A 151 14.54 19.11 15.05
CA PHE A 151 14.92 18.76 13.67
C PHE A 151 16.08 19.59 13.14
N LYS A 152 16.15 20.87 13.49
CA LYS A 152 17.29 21.73 13.12
C LYS A 152 18.60 21.23 13.71
N ASP A 153 18.58 20.77 14.96
CA ASP A 153 19.76 20.22 15.63
C ASP A 153 20.24 18.90 14.95
N GLN A 154 19.37 18.21 14.18
CA GLN A 154 19.67 17.00 13.40
C GLN A 154 20.00 17.29 11.93
N SER A 155 20.15 18.55 11.52
CA SER A 155 20.35 18.95 10.12
C SER A 155 21.51 18.23 9.43
N HIS A 156 22.62 17.96 10.13
CA HIS A 156 23.75 17.19 9.59
C HIS A 156 23.31 15.79 9.13
N PHE A 157 22.56 15.08 9.97
CA PHE A 157 22.06 13.75 9.63
C PHE A 157 21.04 13.78 8.48
N LEU A 158 20.10 14.72 8.54
CA LEU A 158 19.06 14.88 7.52
C LEU A 158 19.66 15.24 6.13
N GLU A 159 20.65 16.14 6.08
CA GLU A 159 21.34 16.46 4.82
C GLU A 159 22.14 15.26 4.30
N GLY A 160 22.81 14.52 5.19
CA GLY A 160 23.51 13.29 4.86
C GLY A 160 22.57 12.24 4.24
N ALA A 161 21.42 12.00 4.86
CA ALA A 161 20.40 11.08 4.36
C ALA A 161 19.86 11.48 2.98
N LYS A 162 19.55 12.77 2.78
CA LYS A 162 19.14 13.28 1.46
C LYS A 162 20.24 13.07 0.40
N ASN A 163 21.48 13.25 0.75
CA ASN A 163 22.59 13.06 -0.19
C ASN A 163 22.83 11.60 -0.54
N GLU A 164 22.62 10.66 0.41
CA GLU A 164 22.65 9.23 0.12
C GLU A 164 21.59 8.84 -0.90
N VAL A 165 20.34 9.30 -0.74
CA VAL A 165 19.28 9.08 -1.72
C VAL A 165 19.64 9.69 -3.07
N ARG A 166 20.04 10.98 -3.13
CA ARG A 166 20.39 11.67 -4.37
C ARG A 166 21.47 10.95 -5.17
N LYS A 167 22.50 10.44 -4.48
CA LYS A 167 23.61 9.69 -5.06
C LYS A 167 23.14 8.39 -5.72
N ASN A 168 22.13 7.77 -5.17
CA ASN A 168 21.64 6.45 -5.59
C ASN A 168 20.56 6.52 -6.68
N ILE A 169 20.00 7.70 -6.98
CA ILE A 169 19.03 7.88 -8.07
C ILE A 169 19.76 7.94 -9.42
N PRO A 170 19.48 7.01 -10.36
CA PRO A 170 20.12 7.06 -11.67
C PRO A 170 19.68 8.28 -12.48
N ALA A 171 20.63 8.90 -13.17
CA ALA A 171 20.33 10.03 -14.05
C ALA A 171 19.29 9.65 -15.11
N GLY A 172 18.27 10.49 -15.29
CA GLY A 172 17.24 10.31 -16.30
C GLY A 172 16.26 9.18 -16.03
N TYR A 173 16.28 8.57 -14.83
CA TYR A 173 15.39 7.45 -14.51
C TYR A 173 13.91 7.82 -14.65
N MET A 174 13.48 8.95 -14.10
CA MET A 174 12.09 9.42 -14.24
C MET A 174 11.68 9.64 -15.69
N THR A 175 12.58 10.15 -16.54
CA THR A 175 12.31 10.30 -17.98
C THR A 175 12.04 8.94 -18.66
N LYS A 176 12.68 7.86 -18.21
CA LYS A 176 12.41 6.51 -18.72
C LYS A 176 11.03 6.03 -18.28
N MET A 177 10.64 6.25 -17.03
CA MET A 177 9.28 5.94 -16.54
C MET A 177 8.22 6.76 -17.28
N GLU A 178 8.42 8.07 -17.44
CA GLU A 178 7.53 8.94 -18.22
C GLU A 178 7.35 8.44 -19.66
N LYS A 179 8.43 8.02 -20.32
CA LYS A 179 8.39 7.46 -21.67
C LYS A 179 7.60 6.14 -21.69
N TYR A 180 7.81 5.28 -20.69
CA TYR A 180 7.13 4.01 -20.58
C TYR A 180 5.62 4.20 -20.40
N TYR A 181 5.19 4.97 -19.41
CA TYR A 181 3.79 5.22 -19.13
C TYR A 181 3.11 6.23 -20.08
N GLY A 182 3.89 6.99 -20.86
CA GLY A 182 3.36 8.02 -21.75
C GLY A 182 2.75 9.21 -21.00
N GLN A 183 3.23 9.49 -19.80
CA GLN A 183 2.74 10.57 -18.92
C GLN A 183 3.91 11.25 -18.22
N LYS A 184 3.73 12.55 -17.91
CA LYS A 184 4.68 13.34 -17.15
C LYS A 184 4.01 14.06 -16.01
N PHE A 185 4.70 14.13 -14.85
CA PHE A 185 4.27 14.93 -13.69
C PHE A 185 4.99 16.28 -13.66
N LEU A 186 4.35 17.23 -12.98
CA LEU A 186 4.94 18.56 -12.75
C LEU A 186 6.23 18.47 -11.91
N ALA A 187 6.22 17.59 -10.90
CA ALA A 187 7.36 17.33 -10.04
C ALA A 187 7.33 15.92 -9.50
N TYR A 188 8.49 15.41 -9.13
CA TYR A 188 8.72 14.16 -8.41
C TYR A 188 9.44 14.48 -7.11
N LYS A 189 8.82 14.16 -5.98
CA LYS A 189 9.37 14.46 -4.67
C LYS A 189 9.58 13.19 -3.85
N PHE A 190 10.80 13.00 -3.39
CA PHE A 190 11.18 11.94 -2.47
C PHE A 190 11.37 12.53 -1.08
N TYR A 191 10.51 12.19 -0.15
CA TYR A 191 10.63 12.60 1.25
C TYR A 191 11.31 11.50 2.05
N ILE A 192 12.51 11.80 2.60
CA ILE A 192 13.13 10.92 3.59
C ILE A 192 12.38 11.02 4.92
N ASN A 193 12.14 9.88 5.56
CA ASN A 193 11.51 9.81 6.89
C ASN A 193 12.33 8.93 7.86
N PRO A 194 13.48 9.38 8.35
CA PRO A 194 14.33 8.61 9.28
C PRO A 194 13.75 8.52 10.71
N PHE A 195 12.55 9.03 10.93
CA PHE A 195 11.81 8.94 12.20
C PHE A 195 10.78 7.82 12.20
N ASP A 196 10.53 7.22 11.04
CA ASP A 196 9.57 6.15 10.89
C ASP A 196 10.12 4.84 11.46
N VAL A 197 9.32 4.21 12.32
CA VAL A 197 9.62 2.93 12.97
C VAL A 197 8.56 1.95 12.57
N LEU A 198 8.76 1.31 11.43
CA LEU A 198 7.84 0.30 10.94
C LEU A 198 8.26 -1.11 11.32
N PRO A 199 7.29 -2.07 11.29
CA PRO A 199 7.61 -3.46 11.50
C PRO A 199 8.54 -3.91 10.38
N TYR A 200 9.75 -4.22 10.76
CA TYR A 200 10.66 -4.87 9.86
C TYR A 200 10.28 -6.34 9.74
N SER A 201 9.79 -6.71 8.58
CA SER A 201 10.06 -8.04 8.03
C SER A 201 11.54 -8.09 7.60
N GLU A 202 12.01 -9.23 7.11
CA GLU A 202 13.38 -9.36 6.56
C GLU A 202 13.69 -8.34 5.44
N VAL A 203 12.71 -7.57 5.00
CA VAL A 203 12.83 -6.51 3.99
C VAL A 203 12.73 -5.16 4.68
N PHE A 204 13.85 -4.51 4.83
CA PHE A 204 14.04 -3.20 5.46
C PHE A 204 13.58 -2.04 4.58
N TRP A 205 12.34 -1.96 4.16
CA TRP A 205 11.86 -0.78 3.47
C TRP A 205 10.36 -0.63 3.59
N HIS A 206 9.94 0.58 3.77
CA HIS A 206 8.58 1.00 3.59
C HIS A 206 8.59 2.27 2.75
N GLY A 207 7.77 2.25 1.73
CA GLY A 207 7.50 3.39 0.89
C GLY A 207 6.01 3.68 0.87
N ASN A 208 5.67 4.91 0.51
CA ASN A 208 4.31 5.36 0.34
C ASN A 208 4.28 6.39 -0.78
N GLY A 209 3.44 6.19 -1.78
CA GLY A 209 3.43 6.96 -3.02
C GLY A 209 2.22 7.89 -3.21
N PRO A 210 1.91 8.82 -2.27
CA PRO A 210 0.77 9.69 -2.42
C PRO A 210 0.95 10.67 -3.57
N MET A 211 -0.11 10.86 -4.35
CA MET A 211 -0.15 11.83 -5.44
C MET A 211 -1.25 12.87 -5.17
N PHE A 212 -0.99 14.12 -5.51
CA PHE A 212 -2.02 15.16 -5.47
C PHE A 212 -1.94 16.11 -6.67
N LYS A 213 -3.05 16.78 -6.95
CA LYS A 213 -3.15 17.81 -7.97
C LYS A 213 -2.83 19.18 -7.36
N SER A 214 -2.06 19.99 -8.09
CA SER A 214 -1.91 21.41 -7.86
C SER A 214 -2.57 22.19 -9.00
N GLU A 215 -2.73 23.49 -8.86
CA GLU A 215 -3.21 24.37 -9.94
C GLU A 215 -2.34 24.30 -11.20
N LYS A 216 -1.05 23.96 -11.05
CA LYS A 216 -0.06 23.89 -12.14
C LYS A 216 0.10 22.49 -12.73
N GLY A 217 -0.47 21.48 -12.09
CA GLY A 217 -0.35 20.08 -12.54
C GLY A 217 -0.27 19.08 -11.38
N GLN A 218 -0.05 17.81 -11.74
CA GLN A 218 0.06 16.72 -10.76
C GLN A 218 1.49 16.63 -10.21
N VAL A 219 1.60 16.40 -8.90
CA VAL A 219 2.87 16.17 -8.20
C VAL A 219 2.86 14.72 -7.70
N ALA A 220 3.84 13.96 -8.15
CA ALA A 220 4.10 12.62 -7.66
C ALA A 220 5.02 12.70 -6.45
N ASN A 221 4.61 12.11 -5.34
CA ASN A 221 5.38 12.08 -4.13
C ASN A 221 5.70 10.64 -3.72
N MET A 222 6.79 10.46 -3.02
CA MET A 222 7.04 9.26 -2.25
C MET A 222 7.65 9.62 -0.90
N ILE A 223 7.33 8.83 0.11
CA ILE A 223 7.89 8.91 1.45
C ILE A 223 8.59 7.58 1.70
N SER A 224 9.77 7.57 2.25
CA SER A 224 10.48 6.34 2.60
C SER A 224 11.10 6.43 3.98
N SER A 225 10.90 5.38 4.79
CA SER A 225 11.70 5.13 5.99
C SER A 225 13.17 4.89 5.64
N ALA A 226 14.05 4.92 6.64
CA ALA A 226 15.41 4.46 6.47
C ALA A 226 15.42 2.94 6.21
N TYR A 227 16.22 2.49 5.23
CA TYR A 227 16.29 1.09 4.80
C TYR A 227 17.65 0.42 4.98
N VAL A 228 18.58 1.11 5.61
CA VAL A 228 19.87 0.55 6.04
C VAL A 228 20.01 0.74 7.54
N PRO A 229 20.04 -0.34 8.33
CA PRO A 229 20.24 -0.23 9.77
C PRO A 229 21.65 0.29 10.07
N LEU A 230 21.76 1.13 11.09
CA LEU A 230 23.02 1.75 11.46
C LEU A 230 23.51 1.28 12.84
N GLU A 231 24.81 1.12 12.95
CA GLU A 231 25.41 0.93 14.28
C GLU A 231 25.21 2.18 15.16
N LYS A 232 24.82 1.94 16.41
CA LYS A 232 24.61 3.00 17.39
C LYS A 232 25.88 3.81 17.64
N LYS A 233 25.77 5.15 17.49
CA LYS A 233 26.80 6.11 17.93
C LYS A 233 26.28 6.92 19.11
N ASN A 234 27.20 7.54 19.84
CA ASN A 234 26.86 8.35 21.02
C ASN A 234 26.23 9.70 20.63
N ASN A 235 26.62 10.26 19.49
CA ASN A 235 26.14 11.54 18.99
C ASN A 235 25.69 11.41 17.53
N SER A 236 24.58 12.04 17.15
CA SER A 236 24.09 12.06 15.77
C SER A 236 25.08 12.69 14.77
N LYS A 237 25.99 13.54 15.24
CA LYS A 237 27.04 14.15 14.42
C LYS A 237 28.19 13.19 14.06
N ASP A 238 28.31 12.06 14.77
CA ASP A 238 29.37 11.08 14.54
C ASP A 238 29.03 10.11 13.40
N TYR A 239 27.79 10.14 12.90
CA TYR A 239 27.37 9.32 11.77
C TYR A 239 28.00 9.80 10.46
N LYS A 240 28.48 8.85 9.68
CA LYS A 240 28.99 9.05 8.29
C LYS A 240 28.08 8.40 7.25
N GLU A 241 27.23 7.49 7.72
CA GLU A 241 26.15 6.85 6.97
C GLU A 241 24.85 7.20 7.65
N PHE A 242 23.77 7.33 6.87
CA PHE A 242 22.53 7.96 7.31
C PHE A 242 21.28 7.10 7.06
N GLY A 243 21.48 5.83 6.72
CA GLY A 243 20.41 4.84 6.62
C GLY A 243 19.74 4.75 5.26
N PHE A 244 20.25 5.43 4.21
CA PHE A 244 19.67 5.46 2.88
C PHE A 244 20.66 5.08 1.75
N ASN A 245 21.85 4.60 2.10
CA ASN A 245 22.90 4.32 1.12
C ASN A 245 22.83 2.89 0.57
N HIS A 246 21.76 2.57 -0.17
CA HIS A 246 21.63 1.30 -0.87
C HIS A 246 20.94 1.53 -2.22
N SER A 247 21.70 1.47 -3.32
CA SER A 247 21.24 1.86 -4.65
C SER A 247 20.12 0.95 -5.18
N GLU A 248 20.19 -0.36 -4.91
CA GLU A 248 19.16 -1.31 -5.37
C GLU A 248 17.81 -1.00 -4.72
N THR A 249 17.78 -0.81 -3.39
CA THR A 249 16.56 -0.45 -2.67
C THR A 249 16.03 0.91 -3.08
N THR A 250 16.90 1.91 -3.26
CA THR A 250 16.48 3.25 -3.75
C THR A 250 15.81 3.15 -5.11
N ASN A 251 16.39 2.39 -6.05
CA ASN A 251 15.84 2.22 -7.39
C ASN A 251 14.53 1.45 -7.39
N PHE A 252 14.45 0.40 -6.58
CA PHE A 252 13.22 -0.38 -6.39
C PHE A 252 12.11 0.54 -5.88
N LEU A 253 12.32 1.23 -4.77
CA LEU A 253 11.34 2.13 -4.16
C LEU A 253 10.87 3.23 -5.11
N ILE A 254 11.79 3.87 -5.85
CA ILE A 254 11.45 4.89 -6.85
C ILE A 254 10.55 4.30 -7.95
N THR A 255 10.85 3.10 -8.43
CA THR A 255 10.06 2.46 -9.47
C THR A 255 8.67 2.08 -8.97
N HIS A 256 8.61 1.55 -7.76
CA HIS A 256 7.37 1.11 -7.11
C HIS A 256 6.47 2.28 -6.73
N GLU A 257 6.97 3.19 -5.88
CA GLU A 257 6.16 4.24 -5.29
C GLU A 257 5.72 5.31 -6.31
N PHE A 258 6.62 5.72 -7.21
CA PHE A 258 6.18 6.55 -8.34
C PHE A 258 5.36 5.75 -9.35
N GLY A 259 5.53 4.43 -9.43
CA GLY A 259 4.67 3.52 -10.19
C GLY A 259 3.20 3.68 -9.80
N HIS A 260 2.90 3.76 -8.50
CA HIS A 260 1.56 4.06 -8.00
C HIS A 260 1.00 5.38 -8.55
N SER A 261 1.82 6.42 -8.64
CA SER A 261 1.38 7.69 -9.22
C SER A 261 0.99 7.57 -10.70
N PHE A 262 1.68 6.71 -11.48
CA PHE A 262 1.33 6.46 -12.88
C PHE A 262 0.11 5.55 -13.06
N VAL A 263 -0.14 4.64 -12.12
CA VAL A 263 -1.15 3.58 -12.24
C VAL A 263 -2.45 3.94 -11.55
N ASN A 264 -2.41 4.24 -10.23
CA ASN A 264 -3.61 4.29 -9.38
C ASN A 264 -4.62 5.37 -9.83
N GLN A 265 -4.14 6.53 -10.27
CA GLN A 265 -5.01 7.61 -10.76
C GLN A 265 -5.91 7.20 -11.92
N HIS A 266 -5.52 6.18 -12.68
CA HIS A 266 -6.27 5.71 -13.84
C HIS A 266 -7.16 4.51 -13.51
N LEU A 267 -6.93 3.81 -12.38
CA LEU A 267 -7.74 2.68 -11.95
C LEU A 267 -9.03 3.10 -11.26
N GLY A 268 -9.04 4.21 -10.53
CA GLY A 268 -10.19 4.65 -9.72
C GLY A 268 -11.49 4.76 -10.52
N GLN A 269 -11.46 5.23 -11.77
CA GLN A 269 -12.65 5.30 -12.63
C GLN A 269 -13.19 3.92 -13.04
N TYR A 270 -12.41 2.84 -12.85
CA TYR A 270 -12.78 1.46 -13.17
C TYR A 270 -13.04 0.62 -11.92
N GLU A 271 -13.11 1.21 -10.75
CA GLU A 271 -13.28 0.50 -9.49
C GLU A 271 -14.50 -0.43 -9.49
N THR A 272 -15.63 0.02 -10.05
CA THR A 272 -16.84 -0.82 -10.21
C THR A 272 -16.56 -2.05 -11.07
N ARG A 273 -15.83 -1.91 -12.19
CA ARG A 273 -15.44 -3.04 -13.05
C ARG A 273 -14.49 -3.99 -12.33
N ILE A 274 -13.50 -3.45 -11.62
CA ILE A 274 -12.56 -4.26 -10.83
C ILE A 274 -13.33 -5.05 -9.77
N ASN A 275 -14.26 -4.43 -9.08
CA ASN A 275 -15.06 -5.08 -8.04
C ASN A 275 -15.98 -6.20 -8.59
N GLN A 276 -16.34 -6.21 -9.86
CA GLN A 276 -17.06 -7.31 -10.48
C GLN A 276 -16.28 -8.63 -10.48
N SER A 277 -14.94 -8.57 -10.45
CA SER A 277 -14.04 -9.72 -10.35
C SER A 277 -13.58 -10.03 -8.92
N ASN A 278 -14.21 -9.48 -7.88
CA ASN A 278 -13.81 -9.64 -6.48
C ASN A 278 -13.84 -11.11 -6.00
N ASN A 279 -14.61 -11.98 -6.68
CA ASN A 279 -14.59 -13.42 -6.43
C ASN A 279 -13.20 -14.06 -6.65
N LEU A 280 -12.34 -13.45 -7.46
CA LEU A 280 -10.96 -13.93 -7.67
C LEU A 280 -10.12 -13.84 -6.38
N MET A 281 -10.46 -12.90 -5.48
CA MET A 281 -9.80 -12.73 -4.19
C MET A 281 -10.40 -13.61 -3.10
N SER A 282 -10.85 -14.81 -3.46
CA SER A 282 -11.43 -15.78 -2.52
C SER A 282 -10.40 -16.79 -1.99
N GLU A 283 -10.77 -17.48 -0.90
CA GLU A 283 -10.09 -18.65 -0.36
C GLU A 283 -8.63 -18.40 0.07
N ALA A 284 -7.72 -19.30 -0.33
CA ALA A 284 -6.30 -19.20 0.02
C ALA A 284 -5.60 -17.96 -0.58
N PHE A 285 -6.12 -17.42 -1.69
CA PHE A 285 -5.55 -16.21 -2.29
C PHE A 285 -5.71 -14.99 -1.40
N ILE A 286 -6.92 -14.81 -0.82
CA ILE A 286 -7.15 -13.68 0.13
C ILE A 286 -6.18 -13.75 1.32
N ASN A 287 -5.91 -14.96 1.86
CA ASN A 287 -4.99 -15.11 2.99
C ASN A 287 -3.56 -14.71 2.63
N LYS A 288 -3.11 -15.03 1.40
CA LYS A 288 -1.78 -14.67 0.93
C LYS A 288 -1.64 -13.16 0.68
N MET A 289 -2.69 -12.53 0.18
CA MET A 289 -2.70 -11.09 -0.08
C MET A 289 -2.88 -10.29 1.23
N ASP A 290 -3.75 -10.74 2.13
CA ASP A 290 -3.97 -10.14 3.45
C ASP A 290 -2.70 -10.16 4.31
N ALA A 291 -1.94 -11.26 4.27
CA ALA A 291 -0.64 -11.36 4.95
C ALA A 291 0.40 -10.33 4.45
N GLN A 292 0.17 -9.72 3.29
CA GLN A 292 0.98 -8.65 2.72
C GLN A 292 0.31 -7.27 2.80
N GLY A 293 -0.85 -7.15 3.47
CA GLY A 293 -1.58 -5.90 3.64
C GLY A 293 -2.58 -5.58 2.51
N TYR A 294 -2.85 -6.51 1.59
CA TYR A 294 -3.73 -6.27 0.43
C TYR A 294 -5.05 -7.03 0.54
N SER A 295 -5.84 -6.76 1.58
CA SER A 295 -7.16 -7.37 1.81
C SER A 295 -8.29 -6.78 0.96
N TYR A 296 -8.08 -5.60 0.35
CA TYR A 296 -9.03 -4.93 -0.53
C TYR A 296 -8.72 -5.19 -2.01
N TRP A 297 -9.66 -5.77 -2.75
CA TRP A 297 -9.42 -6.24 -4.11
C TRP A 297 -8.91 -5.17 -5.08
N PRO A 298 -9.49 -3.96 -5.17
CA PRO A 298 -8.96 -2.91 -6.05
C PRO A 298 -7.50 -2.52 -5.72
N SER A 299 -7.11 -2.49 -4.46
CA SER A 299 -5.72 -2.26 -4.06
C SER A 299 -4.83 -3.42 -4.50
N CYS A 300 -5.28 -4.66 -4.30
CA CYS A 300 -4.56 -5.86 -4.75
C CYS A 300 -4.33 -5.85 -6.27
N VAL A 301 -5.33 -5.46 -7.07
CA VAL A 301 -5.19 -5.31 -8.54
C VAL A 301 -4.20 -4.19 -8.88
N GLY A 302 -4.28 -3.06 -8.19
CA GLY A 302 -3.34 -1.95 -8.36
C GLY A 302 -1.89 -2.40 -8.13
N GLU A 303 -1.64 -3.17 -7.06
CA GLU A 303 -0.33 -3.74 -6.76
C GLU A 303 0.17 -4.71 -7.84
N HIS A 304 -0.68 -5.61 -8.33
CA HIS A 304 -0.30 -6.49 -9.43
C HIS A 304 0.16 -5.69 -10.66
N ILE A 305 -0.54 -4.60 -10.99
CA ILE A 305 -0.22 -3.77 -12.15
C ILE A 305 1.07 -2.96 -11.92
N VAL A 306 1.27 -2.38 -10.73
CA VAL A 306 2.51 -1.66 -10.39
C VAL A 306 3.70 -2.60 -10.46
N ARG A 307 3.62 -3.78 -9.84
CA ARG A 307 4.69 -4.80 -9.86
C ARG A 307 4.96 -5.34 -11.26
N THR A 308 3.91 -5.48 -12.08
CA THR A 308 4.09 -5.76 -13.51
C THR A 308 4.87 -4.64 -14.19
N GLY A 309 4.54 -3.38 -13.89
CA GLY A 309 5.26 -2.21 -14.40
C GLY A 309 6.74 -2.21 -14.05
N GLU A 310 7.12 -2.60 -12.82
CA GLU A 310 8.52 -2.75 -12.41
C GLU A 310 9.29 -3.73 -13.32
N ILE A 311 8.70 -4.90 -13.57
CA ILE A 311 9.28 -5.94 -14.42
C ILE A 311 9.46 -5.41 -15.85
N ARG A 312 8.41 -4.79 -16.40
CA ARG A 312 8.42 -4.28 -17.78
C ARG A 312 9.38 -3.10 -17.96
N ILE A 313 9.47 -2.21 -16.97
CA ILE A 313 10.45 -1.11 -16.97
C ILE A 313 11.88 -1.64 -16.89
N ALA A 314 12.13 -2.70 -16.10
CA ALA A 314 13.45 -3.35 -16.07
C ALA A 314 13.83 -3.88 -17.45
N LEU A 315 12.92 -4.56 -18.15
CA LEU A 315 13.14 -5.03 -19.53
C LEU A 315 13.37 -3.87 -20.51
N ALA A 316 12.52 -2.84 -20.46
CA ALA A 316 12.64 -1.66 -21.31
C ALA A 316 13.94 -0.88 -21.09
N ASN A 317 14.55 -1.02 -19.91
CA ASN A 317 15.87 -0.46 -19.58
C ASN A 317 17.05 -1.40 -19.90
N GLY A 318 16.79 -2.56 -20.53
CA GLY A 318 17.82 -3.53 -20.91
C GLY A 318 18.38 -4.34 -19.76
N ASN A 319 17.62 -4.53 -18.67
CA ASN A 319 18.02 -5.32 -17.51
C ASN A 319 17.12 -6.56 -17.31
N PRO A 320 17.25 -7.61 -18.14
CA PRO A 320 16.45 -8.83 -18.04
C PRO A 320 16.73 -9.61 -16.74
N GLN A 321 17.93 -9.49 -16.18
CA GLN A 321 18.28 -10.15 -14.91
C GLN A 321 17.46 -9.58 -13.75
N LEU A 322 17.31 -8.26 -13.68
CA LEU A 322 16.44 -7.62 -12.70
C LEU A 322 14.98 -8.02 -12.91
N ALA A 323 14.51 -8.04 -14.15
CA ALA A 323 13.14 -8.47 -14.45
C ALA A 323 12.86 -9.89 -13.95
N GLU A 324 13.79 -10.83 -14.13
CA GLU A 324 13.63 -12.20 -13.65
C GLU A 324 13.69 -12.27 -12.11
N LYS A 325 14.57 -11.51 -11.46
CA LYS A 325 14.60 -11.39 -10.01
C LYS A 325 13.26 -10.90 -9.46
N LEU A 326 12.69 -9.84 -10.07
CA LEU A 326 11.39 -9.29 -9.68
C LEU A 326 10.24 -10.28 -9.90
N ARG A 327 10.22 -11.04 -11.02
CA ARG A 327 9.23 -12.11 -11.22
C ARG A 327 9.30 -13.18 -10.14
N ASN A 328 10.49 -13.64 -9.79
CA ASN A 328 10.66 -14.64 -8.73
C ASN A 328 10.13 -14.10 -7.40
N GLN A 329 10.52 -12.90 -7.01
CA GLN A 329 10.07 -12.25 -5.78
C GLN A 329 8.55 -12.05 -5.78
N HIS A 330 7.99 -11.41 -6.80
CA HIS A 330 6.58 -11.05 -6.78
C HIS A 330 5.66 -12.25 -6.97
N ILE A 331 5.98 -13.17 -7.89
CA ILE A 331 5.09 -14.28 -8.22
C ILE A 331 5.28 -15.45 -7.25
N LYS A 332 6.54 -15.89 -7.02
CA LYS A 332 6.81 -17.12 -6.25
C LYS A 332 6.80 -16.86 -4.74
N GLU A 333 7.45 -15.78 -4.29
CA GLU A 333 7.57 -15.48 -2.87
C GLU A 333 6.32 -14.75 -2.36
N ASN A 334 5.86 -13.74 -3.09
CA ASN A 334 4.76 -12.86 -2.67
C ASN A 334 3.38 -13.26 -3.22
N SER A 335 3.29 -14.29 -4.07
CA SER A 335 2.04 -14.83 -4.59
C SER A 335 1.19 -13.86 -5.43
N PHE A 336 1.79 -12.87 -6.11
CA PHE A 336 1.10 -12.00 -7.08
C PHE A 336 0.89 -12.76 -8.40
N VAL A 337 0.01 -13.73 -8.37
CA VAL A 337 -0.14 -14.77 -9.42
C VAL A 337 -0.72 -14.28 -10.74
N LEU A 338 -1.31 -13.08 -10.80
CA LEU A 338 -1.85 -12.50 -12.04
C LEU A 338 -0.78 -11.72 -12.83
N ILE A 339 0.41 -11.50 -12.29
CA ILE A 339 1.49 -10.78 -12.98
C ILE A 339 1.77 -11.35 -14.38
N PRO A 340 1.88 -12.68 -14.59
CA PRO A 340 2.16 -13.20 -15.94
C PRO A 340 1.10 -12.82 -16.98
N ASP A 341 -0.18 -12.73 -16.59
CA ASP A 341 -1.26 -12.33 -17.50
C ASP A 341 -1.20 -10.83 -17.77
N PHE A 342 -0.97 -10.01 -16.74
CA PHE A 342 -0.75 -8.58 -16.90
C PHE A 342 0.51 -8.28 -17.72
N GLU A 343 1.62 -9.03 -17.54
CA GLU A 343 2.83 -8.87 -18.36
C GLU A 343 2.53 -9.10 -19.84
N LYS A 344 1.81 -10.18 -20.17
CA LYS A 344 1.40 -10.48 -21.54
C LYS A 344 0.58 -9.34 -22.16
N LYS A 345 -0.35 -8.77 -21.40
CA LYS A 345 -1.12 -7.59 -21.83
C LYS A 345 -0.25 -6.34 -21.98
N MET A 346 0.70 -6.13 -21.10
CA MET A 346 1.63 -4.99 -21.21
C MET A 346 2.53 -5.10 -22.45
N GLU A 347 2.84 -6.30 -22.96
CA GLU A 347 3.50 -6.49 -24.26
C GLU A 347 2.63 -5.96 -25.41
N GLU A 348 1.30 -6.14 -25.36
CA GLU A 348 0.38 -5.57 -26.35
C GLU A 348 0.45 -4.04 -26.32
N TYR A 349 0.51 -3.41 -25.13
CA TYR A 349 0.70 -1.97 -24.97
C TYR A 349 1.99 -1.49 -25.61
N GLU A 350 3.09 -2.17 -25.34
CA GLU A 350 4.42 -1.84 -25.86
C GLU A 350 4.50 -1.94 -27.37
N ASN A 351 3.89 -2.97 -27.95
CA ASN A 351 3.87 -3.23 -29.39
C ASN A 351 2.88 -2.32 -30.17
N ASN A 352 1.93 -1.70 -29.48
CA ASN A 352 0.87 -0.89 -30.11
C ASN A 352 0.88 0.57 -29.64
N ARG A 353 2.07 1.17 -29.46
CA ARG A 353 2.23 2.56 -28.99
C ARG A 353 1.62 3.62 -29.92
N ALA A 354 1.38 3.28 -31.18
CA ALA A 354 0.66 4.15 -32.10
C ALA A 354 -0.82 4.29 -31.73
N LYS A 355 -1.45 3.20 -31.23
CA LYS A 355 -2.82 3.16 -30.74
C LYS A 355 -2.91 3.67 -29.29
N TYR A 356 -2.05 3.18 -28.43
CA TYR A 356 -2.02 3.49 -27.01
C TYR A 356 -0.85 4.41 -26.68
N LYS A 357 -1.07 5.72 -26.74
CA LYS A 357 -0.03 6.71 -26.54
C LYS A 357 0.42 6.80 -25.08
N SER A 358 -0.50 6.50 -24.16
CA SER A 358 -0.27 6.50 -22.71
C SER A 358 -0.83 5.23 -22.06
N PHE A 359 -0.36 4.92 -20.87
CA PHE A 359 -0.90 3.84 -20.04
C PHE A 359 -2.39 4.04 -19.77
N LYS A 360 -2.83 5.29 -19.56
CA LYS A 360 -4.24 5.64 -19.41
C LYS A 360 -5.11 5.08 -20.55
N ASP A 361 -4.62 5.20 -21.79
CA ASP A 361 -5.38 4.74 -22.98
C ASP A 361 -5.50 3.22 -23.02
N PHE A 362 -4.59 2.51 -22.36
CA PHE A 362 -4.51 1.05 -22.34
C PHE A 362 -5.23 0.39 -21.15
N VAL A 363 -5.53 1.11 -20.08
CA VAL A 363 -6.16 0.56 -18.87
C VAL A 363 -7.42 -0.27 -19.16
N PRO A 364 -8.37 0.14 -20.03
CA PRO A 364 -9.55 -0.68 -20.34
C PRO A 364 -9.21 -2.06 -20.91
N GLU A 365 -8.17 -2.12 -21.75
CA GLU A 365 -7.68 -3.36 -22.35
C GLU A 365 -6.92 -4.20 -21.33
N LEU A 366 -6.09 -3.58 -20.51
CA LEU A 366 -5.36 -4.25 -19.45
C LEU A 366 -6.29 -4.98 -18.46
N LEU A 367 -7.40 -4.36 -18.11
CA LEU A 367 -8.38 -4.92 -17.18
C LEU A 367 -9.17 -6.13 -17.76
N THR A 368 -9.06 -6.44 -19.07
CA THR A 368 -9.62 -7.68 -19.61
C THR A 368 -8.99 -8.93 -19.01
N VAL A 369 -7.79 -8.83 -18.46
CA VAL A 369 -7.16 -9.90 -17.68
C VAL A 369 -8.07 -10.40 -16.56
N LEU A 370 -8.78 -9.48 -15.89
CA LEU A 370 -9.69 -9.83 -14.79
C LEU A 370 -10.94 -10.56 -15.32
N ASP A 371 -11.44 -10.15 -16.50
CA ASP A 371 -12.63 -10.74 -17.15
C ASP A 371 -12.31 -12.17 -17.67
N GLU A 372 -11.07 -12.40 -18.11
CA GLU A 372 -10.58 -13.66 -18.69
C GLU A 372 -10.06 -14.66 -17.63
N THR A 373 -9.98 -14.25 -16.37
CA THR A 373 -9.49 -15.06 -15.25
C THR A 373 -10.64 -15.69 -14.48
N SER A 374 -10.46 -16.93 -14.03
CA SER A 374 -11.39 -17.62 -13.12
C SER A 374 -10.72 -18.00 -11.80
N VAL A 375 -11.54 -18.32 -10.80
CA VAL A 375 -11.06 -18.82 -9.50
C VAL A 375 -10.20 -20.07 -9.68
N GLU A 376 -10.60 -20.98 -10.60
CA GLU A 376 -9.87 -22.20 -10.92
C GLU A 376 -8.46 -21.89 -11.47
N LYS A 377 -8.34 -20.91 -12.37
CA LYS A 377 -7.03 -20.47 -12.89
C LYS A 377 -6.15 -19.85 -11.78
N VAL A 378 -6.75 -19.07 -10.86
CA VAL A 378 -6.00 -18.52 -9.71
C VAL A 378 -5.51 -19.67 -8.82
N ARG A 379 -6.34 -20.68 -8.55
CA ARG A 379 -5.96 -21.84 -7.74
C ARG A 379 -4.82 -22.65 -8.41
N GLU A 380 -4.90 -22.88 -9.71
CA GLU A 380 -3.84 -23.55 -10.48
C GLU A 380 -2.49 -22.81 -10.34
N LYS A 381 -2.51 -21.48 -10.48
CA LYS A 381 -1.30 -20.65 -10.31
C LYS A 381 -0.75 -20.66 -8.89
N LEU A 382 -1.60 -20.91 -7.90
CA LEU A 382 -1.22 -21.12 -6.49
C LEU A 382 -0.83 -22.56 -6.16
N ASN A 383 -0.84 -23.47 -7.14
CA ASN A 383 -0.66 -24.91 -6.97
C ASN A 383 -1.65 -25.54 -5.99
N LEU A 384 -2.90 -25.07 -6.02
CA LEU A 384 -3.99 -25.56 -5.19
C LEU A 384 -4.92 -26.49 -6.00
N PRO A 385 -5.48 -27.55 -5.39
CA PRO A 385 -6.39 -28.47 -6.08
C PRO A 385 -7.70 -27.75 -6.45
N ASN A 386 -8.22 -28.05 -7.64
CA ASN A 386 -9.52 -27.55 -8.14
C ASN A 386 -10.68 -28.49 -7.80
N GLU A 387 -10.42 -29.58 -7.09
CA GLU A 387 -11.45 -30.49 -6.65
C GLU A 387 -12.39 -29.83 -5.63
N LYS A 388 -13.70 -30.06 -5.82
CA LYS A 388 -14.73 -29.55 -4.92
C LYS A 388 -15.45 -30.71 -4.21
N TYR A 389 -15.69 -30.54 -2.93
CA TYR A 389 -16.40 -31.48 -2.11
C TYR A 389 -17.79 -30.95 -1.73
N GLU A 390 -18.75 -31.85 -1.65
CA GLU A 390 -20.08 -31.51 -1.16
C GLU A 390 -20.08 -31.50 0.37
N VAL A 391 -20.56 -30.41 0.95
CA VAL A 391 -20.67 -30.22 2.39
C VAL A 391 -22.15 -30.00 2.74
N THR A 392 -22.66 -30.84 3.64
CA THR A 392 -23.98 -30.66 4.26
C THR A 392 -23.76 -30.25 5.70
N LEU A 393 -24.30 -29.09 6.09
CA LEU A 393 -24.27 -28.59 7.46
C LEU A 393 -25.67 -28.63 8.04
N THR A 394 -25.79 -29.21 9.22
CA THR A 394 -27.01 -29.15 10.05
C THR A 394 -26.69 -28.33 11.29
N ILE A 395 -27.45 -27.28 11.52
CA ILE A 395 -27.22 -26.32 12.60
C ILE A 395 -28.38 -26.28 13.57
N THR A 396 -28.09 -26.60 14.83
CA THR A 396 -29.02 -26.35 15.93
C THR A 396 -28.90 -24.90 16.37
N VAL A 397 -30.02 -24.19 16.44
CA VAL A 397 -30.08 -22.77 16.80
C VAL A 397 -31.03 -22.55 17.97
N PRO A 398 -30.88 -21.49 18.77
CA PRO A 398 -31.85 -21.11 19.80
C PRO A 398 -33.26 -20.93 19.22
N GLU A 399 -34.28 -21.16 20.03
CA GLU A 399 -35.67 -20.85 19.67
C GLU A 399 -35.79 -19.37 19.22
N ASN A 400 -36.71 -19.11 18.31
CA ASN A 400 -36.97 -17.77 17.78
C ASN A 400 -35.76 -17.11 17.07
N SER A 401 -34.80 -17.88 16.57
CA SER A 401 -33.63 -17.38 15.87
C SER A 401 -33.98 -16.68 14.53
N GLY A 402 -35.18 -16.95 13.98
CA GLY A 402 -35.57 -16.38 12.67
C GLY A 402 -34.76 -16.96 11.50
N ASP A 403 -34.47 -16.11 10.55
CA ASP A 403 -33.61 -16.45 9.40
C ASP A 403 -32.13 -16.54 9.81
N VAL A 404 -31.48 -17.58 9.33
CA VAL A 404 -30.06 -17.84 9.62
C VAL A 404 -29.32 -17.95 8.28
N TYR A 405 -28.13 -17.41 8.25
CA TYR A 405 -27.26 -17.36 7.06
C TYR A 405 -25.91 -17.97 7.38
N ILE A 406 -25.29 -18.56 6.37
CA ILE A 406 -23.86 -18.90 6.39
C ILE A 406 -23.10 -17.88 5.53
N THR A 407 -21.93 -17.52 6.00
CA THR A 407 -20.98 -16.70 5.23
C THR A 407 -19.56 -17.21 5.46
N GLY A 408 -18.70 -17.09 4.46
CA GLY A 408 -17.33 -17.58 4.57
C GLY A 408 -16.45 -17.21 3.38
N ASN A 409 -15.27 -17.81 3.33
CA ASN A 409 -14.20 -17.45 2.41
C ASN A 409 -14.43 -17.83 0.95
N GLN A 410 -15.51 -18.53 0.60
CA GLN A 410 -15.76 -19.00 -0.76
C GLN A 410 -17.07 -18.45 -1.33
N THR A 411 -17.15 -18.38 -2.66
CA THR A 411 -18.32 -17.87 -3.37
C THR A 411 -19.57 -18.69 -3.06
N SER A 412 -19.42 -20.01 -2.93
CA SER A 412 -20.52 -20.93 -2.60
C SER A 412 -21.18 -20.65 -1.25
N ILE A 413 -20.51 -19.97 -0.35
CA ILE A 413 -20.98 -19.56 0.98
C ILE A 413 -20.91 -18.05 1.18
N GLY A 414 -21.01 -17.27 0.09
CA GLY A 414 -21.31 -15.85 0.12
C GLY A 414 -20.13 -14.89 0.16
N SER A 415 -18.85 -15.35 0.13
CA SER A 415 -17.66 -14.49 0.11
C SER A 415 -17.71 -13.41 1.21
N TRP A 416 -17.92 -13.83 2.46
CA TRP A 416 -18.01 -12.98 3.64
C TRP A 416 -19.17 -11.96 3.64
N ASN A 417 -20.20 -12.15 2.79
CA ASN A 417 -21.43 -11.37 2.88
C ASN A 417 -22.41 -12.04 3.87
N PRO A 418 -22.70 -11.41 5.04
CA PRO A 418 -23.42 -12.05 6.14
C PRO A 418 -24.90 -12.36 5.88
N GLN A 419 -25.47 -11.89 4.76
CA GLN A 419 -26.88 -12.09 4.40
C GLN A 419 -27.10 -12.79 3.06
N LYS A 420 -26.02 -13.32 2.42
CA LYS A 420 -26.12 -13.79 1.03
C LYS A 420 -26.68 -15.21 0.92
N ILE A 421 -26.25 -16.13 1.78
CA ILE A 421 -26.65 -17.55 1.71
C ILE A 421 -27.49 -17.90 2.92
N LYS A 422 -28.80 -17.95 2.71
CA LYS A 422 -29.78 -18.33 3.73
C LYS A 422 -29.83 -19.83 3.91
N LEU A 423 -29.92 -20.32 5.14
CA LEU A 423 -30.11 -21.72 5.47
C LEU A 423 -31.58 -22.10 5.41
N ASP A 424 -31.86 -23.33 4.98
CA ASP A 424 -33.21 -23.89 5.00
C ASP A 424 -33.67 -24.21 6.44
N LYS A 425 -34.83 -23.72 6.79
CA LYS A 425 -35.48 -24.05 8.09
C LYS A 425 -36.14 -25.41 7.99
N THR A 426 -35.59 -26.42 8.69
CA THR A 426 -36.16 -27.77 8.73
C THR A 426 -37.18 -27.90 9.86
N ASN A 427 -36.95 -27.23 11.00
CA ASN A 427 -37.89 -27.08 12.12
C ASN A 427 -37.58 -25.81 12.91
N GLU A 428 -38.20 -25.63 14.10
CA GLU A 428 -38.03 -24.39 14.87
C GLU A 428 -36.58 -24.12 15.27
N THR A 429 -35.85 -25.16 15.64
CA THR A 429 -34.46 -25.06 16.15
C THR A 429 -33.41 -25.64 15.22
N THR A 430 -33.77 -26.06 13.99
CA THR A 430 -32.82 -26.67 13.07
C THR A 430 -32.79 -25.95 11.72
N ARG A 431 -31.60 -25.71 11.24
CA ARG A 431 -31.31 -25.16 9.90
C ARG A 431 -30.37 -26.10 9.14
N GLN A 432 -30.49 -26.13 7.84
CA GLN A 432 -29.62 -26.97 6.98
C GLN A 432 -29.21 -26.21 5.74
N VAL A 433 -28.01 -26.56 5.24
CA VAL A 433 -27.52 -26.09 3.92
C VAL A 433 -26.60 -27.13 3.31
N THR A 434 -26.70 -27.32 1.99
CA THR A 434 -25.79 -28.17 1.21
C THR A 434 -25.19 -27.34 0.09
N PHE A 435 -23.87 -27.41 -0.06
CA PHE A 435 -23.13 -26.67 -1.09
C PHE A 435 -21.86 -27.42 -1.50
N LYS A 436 -21.30 -27.06 -2.66
CA LYS A 436 -20.00 -27.55 -3.13
C LYS A 436 -18.94 -26.49 -2.86
N THR A 437 -17.80 -26.92 -2.33
CA THR A 437 -16.71 -26.04 -1.89
C THR A 437 -15.34 -26.65 -2.15
N TYR A 438 -14.33 -25.81 -2.26
CA TYR A 438 -12.93 -26.25 -2.29
C TYR A 438 -12.47 -26.71 -0.90
N PRO A 439 -11.31 -27.39 -0.78
CA PRO A 439 -10.84 -27.96 0.49
C PRO A 439 -10.72 -26.98 1.65
N ASP A 440 -10.26 -25.76 1.38
CA ASP A 440 -9.94 -24.77 2.43
C ASP A 440 -11.17 -23.93 2.76
N LEU A 441 -12.04 -24.47 3.62
CA LEU A 441 -13.32 -23.86 3.98
C LEU A 441 -13.22 -23.16 5.33
N ARG A 442 -13.56 -21.86 5.36
CA ARG A 442 -13.78 -21.09 6.60
C ARG A 442 -15.12 -20.40 6.55
N PHE A 443 -15.86 -20.44 7.66
CA PHE A 443 -17.20 -19.86 7.70
C PHE A 443 -17.66 -19.47 9.11
N LYS A 444 -18.72 -18.67 9.12
CA LYS A 444 -19.50 -18.26 10.29
C LYS A 444 -20.98 -18.33 9.98
N PHE A 445 -21.81 -18.24 11.02
CA PHE A 445 -23.24 -18.09 10.91
C PHE A 445 -23.70 -16.73 11.41
N THR A 446 -24.73 -16.16 10.79
CA THR A 446 -25.29 -14.85 11.16
C THR A 446 -26.81 -14.86 11.08
N LYS A 447 -27.45 -13.78 11.56
CA LYS A 447 -28.86 -13.47 11.30
C LYS A 447 -29.01 -12.36 10.23
N GLY A 448 -28.06 -12.27 9.31
CA GLY A 448 -28.08 -11.30 8.21
C GLY A 448 -27.15 -10.09 8.42
N SER A 449 -26.43 -10.00 9.55
CA SER A 449 -25.45 -8.95 9.79
C SER A 449 -24.32 -9.44 10.69
N TRP A 450 -23.19 -8.77 10.68
CA TRP A 450 -22.03 -9.07 11.55
C TRP A 450 -22.32 -8.81 13.02
N GLN A 451 -23.20 -7.89 13.34
CA GLN A 451 -23.66 -7.62 14.71
C GLN A 451 -24.42 -8.83 15.31
N THR A 452 -24.97 -9.67 14.45
CA THR A 452 -25.73 -10.87 14.86
C THR A 452 -24.99 -12.17 14.55
N GLU A 453 -23.66 -12.17 14.65
CA GLU A 453 -22.84 -13.38 14.50
C GLU A 453 -23.18 -14.43 15.56
N GLY A 454 -23.24 -15.70 15.14
CA GLY A 454 -23.55 -16.83 16.02
C GLY A 454 -22.34 -17.27 16.84
N ILE A 455 -22.53 -17.44 18.14
CA ILE A 455 -21.56 -18.04 19.06
C ILE A 455 -21.71 -19.56 18.98
N ILE A 456 -20.75 -20.22 18.34
CA ILE A 456 -20.79 -21.65 18.03
C ILE A 456 -20.18 -22.44 19.20
N ASP A 457 -20.85 -23.52 19.59
CA ASP A 457 -20.34 -24.40 20.64
C ASP A 457 -19.00 -25.04 20.23
N GLY A 458 -18.02 -25.01 21.13
CA GLY A 458 -16.68 -25.55 20.88
C GLY A 458 -15.76 -24.69 20.00
N ILE A 459 -16.23 -23.53 19.53
CA ILE A 459 -15.40 -22.55 18.78
C ILE A 459 -15.20 -21.31 19.67
N GLU A 460 -13.97 -20.83 19.73
CA GLU A 460 -13.64 -19.60 20.44
C GLU A 460 -14.37 -18.40 19.80
N GLU A 461 -14.95 -17.54 20.64
CA GLU A 461 -15.72 -16.40 20.16
C GLU A 461 -14.90 -15.50 19.22
N GLY A 462 -15.49 -15.13 18.10
CA GLY A 462 -14.87 -14.33 17.06
C GLY A 462 -14.00 -15.12 16.07
N LYS A 463 -13.70 -16.39 16.32
CA LYS A 463 -12.99 -17.25 15.38
C LYS A 463 -13.93 -17.86 14.34
N ASP A 464 -13.35 -18.15 13.17
CA ASP A 464 -14.03 -18.89 12.10
C ASP A 464 -14.03 -20.38 12.40
N VAL A 465 -15.07 -21.09 11.95
CA VAL A 465 -14.94 -22.53 11.72
C VAL A 465 -14.01 -22.73 10.55
N SER A 466 -12.96 -23.52 10.72
CA SER A 466 -11.96 -23.81 9.67
C SER A 466 -11.90 -25.31 9.42
N LEU A 467 -12.04 -25.71 8.15
CA LEU A 467 -12.02 -27.10 7.71
C LEU A 467 -11.03 -27.27 6.55
N SER A 468 -10.33 -28.40 6.56
CA SER A 468 -9.57 -28.89 5.42
C SER A 468 -10.23 -30.17 4.90
N LEU A 469 -10.92 -30.06 3.77
CA LEU A 469 -11.74 -31.13 3.23
C LEU A 469 -10.92 -32.04 2.31
N ASN A 470 -11.19 -33.34 2.37
CA ASN A 470 -10.62 -34.34 1.48
C ASN A 470 -11.67 -35.32 0.91
N LYS A 471 -12.94 -35.11 1.25
CA LYS A 471 -14.12 -35.88 0.81
C LYS A 471 -15.40 -35.12 1.08
N ASN A 472 -16.51 -35.57 0.48
CA ASN A 472 -17.85 -35.12 0.84
C ASN A 472 -18.11 -35.32 2.34
N THR A 473 -18.67 -34.33 3.00
CA THR A 473 -18.72 -34.28 4.47
C THR A 473 -20.06 -33.76 4.96
N THR A 474 -20.60 -34.40 6.01
CA THR A 474 -21.79 -33.93 6.74
C THR A 474 -21.34 -33.56 8.17
N LEU A 475 -21.67 -32.36 8.62
CA LEU A 475 -21.28 -31.83 9.92
C LEU A 475 -22.47 -31.21 10.64
N ASN A 476 -22.42 -31.27 11.97
CA ASN A 476 -23.41 -30.66 12.84
C ASN A 476 -22.75 -29.60 13.71
N TYR A 477 -23.39 -28.45 13.84
CA TYR A 477 -22.99 -27.38 14.75
C TYR A 477 -24.15 -26.94 15.62
N THR A 478 -23.82 -26.39 16.78
CA THR A 478 -24.81 -25.78 17.70
C THR A 478 -24.44 -24.33 17.94
N ILE A 479 -25.36 -23.43 17.68
CA ILE A 479 -25.23 -22.03 18.04
C ILE A 479 -25.80 -21.84 19.42
N LYS A 480 -24.97 -21.46 20.39
CA LYS A 480 -25.38 -21.23 21.78
C LYS A 480 -26.19 -19.96 21.94
N ASN A 481 -25.75 -18.91 21.26
CA ASN A 481 -26.37 -17.60 21.31
C ASN A 481 -25.95 -16.77 20.07
N TRP A 482 -26.58 -15.63 19.87
CA TRP A 482 -26.25 -14.63 18.87
C TRP A 482 -25.62 -13.42 19.56
N LYS A 483 -24.61 -12.77 18.93
CA LYS A 483 -24.16 -11.45 19.36
C LYS A 483 -25.34 -10.46 19.31
N GLN A 484 -25.28 -9.44 20.16
CA GLN A 484 -26.30 -8.39 20.25
C GLN A 484 -25.72 -7.06 19.76
#